data_07babd603366d45bf4e61b7c7cedc4fd
#
_entry.id   07babd603366d45bf4e61b7c7cedc4fd
#
_cell.length_a   1.000
_cell.length_b   1.000
_cell.length_c   1.000
_cell.angle_alpha   90.00
_cell.angle_beta   90.00
_cell.angle_gamma   90.00
#
_symmetry.space_group_name_H-M   'P 1'
#
loop_
_entity.id
_entity.type
_entity.pdbx_description
1 polymer ?
#
loop_
_entity_poly.entity_id
_entity_poly.type
_entity_poly.pdbx_seq_one_letter_code
_entity_poly.pdbx_strand_id
1 'polypeptide(L)'
;MRLTLSTLVLGLLVAQGAMAAGDGTAAVGGGIGGALGNVVGQQMGGSTGAAIGAGVGGAAGSAVGAPKGSRTEAAIGGGLGSAGGSVIGNALGGSTGSTIGAGLGGAAGGAVGNNLGTDSGSSHSGNGHKHKNKHKNKHKNKHH
;
A
#
# COMPACT_ATOMS: atom_id res chain seq x y z
N MET A 1 -14.32 0.39 30.14
CA MET A 1 -12.89 0.51 29.83
C MET A 1 -12.18 -0.78 29.40
N ARG A 2 -12.88 -1.91 29.26
CA ARG A 2 -12.25 -3.20 28.88
C ARG A 2 -12.40 -3.56 27.40
N LEU A 3 -13.26 -2.87 26.65
CA LEU A 3 -13.49 -3.14 25.22
C LEU A 3 -12.47 -2.44 24.29
N THR A 4 -11.86 -1.34 24.74
CA THR A 4 -10.93 -0.58 23.91
C THR A 4 -9.56 -1.26 23.74
N LEU A 5 -9.16 -2.09 24.71
CA LEU A 5 -7.89 -2.80 24.66
C LEU A 5 -7.94 -3.98 23.69
N SER A 6 -9.06 -4.69 23.61
CA SER A 6 -9.25 -5.83 22.70
C SER A 6 -9.27 -5.42 21.24
N THR A 7 -9.86 -4.26 20.91
CA THR A 7 -9.90 -3.74 19.55
C THR A 7 -8.52 -3.22 19.11
N LEU A 8 -7.75 -2.66 20.03
CA LEU A 8 -6.39 -2.21 19.73
C LEU A 8 -5.44 -3.39 19.45
N VAL A 9 -5.57 -4.47 20.22
CA VAL A 9 -4.75 -5.68 20.04
C VAL A 9 -5.11 -6.39 18.74
N LEU A 10 -6.39 -6.46 18.38
CA LEU A 10 -6.82 -7.08 17.12
C LEU A 10 -6.35 -6.28 15.91
N GLY A 11 -6.38 -4.94 15.98
CA GLY A 11 -5.84 -4.07 14.92
C GLY A 11 -4.33 -4.24 14.73
N LEU A 12 -3.59 -4.41 15.81
CA LEU A 12 -2.14 -4.63 15.76
C LEU A 12 -1.78 -6.01 15.21
N LEU A 13 -2.61 -7.03 15.49
CA LEU A 13 -2.39 -8.40 15.00
C LEU A 13 -2.60 -8.51 13.48
N VAL A 14 -3.58 -7.77 12.94
CA VAL A 14 -3.85 -7.72 11.49
C VAL A 14 -2.73 -6.99 10.75
N ALA A 15 -2.12 -5.98 11.37
CA ALA A 15 -0.98 -5.26 10.78
C ALA A 15 0.27 -6.15 10.60
N GLN A 16 0.43 -7.18 11.41
CA GLN A 16 1.58 -8.09 11.31
C GLN A 16 1.46 -9.12 10.17
N GLY A 17 0.25 -9.47 9.76
CA GLY A 17 0.03 -10.37 8.63
C GLY A 17 0.37 -9.79 7.26
N ALA A 18 0.41 -8.47 7.12
CA ALA A 18 0.71 -7.78 5.87
C ALA A 18 2.21 -7.71 5.53
N MET A 19 3.09 -8.06 6.45
CA MET A 19 4.56 -8.04 6.24
C MET A 19 5.13 -9.29 5.55
N ALA A 20 4.30 -10.30 5.29
CA ALA A 20 4.77 -11.59 4.80
C ALA A 20 5.00 -11.67 3.28
N ALA A 21 4.63 -10.64 2.51
CA ALA A 21 4.89 -10.57 1.07
C ALA A 21 5.83 -9.37 0.81
N GLY A 22 6.89 -9.56 0.04
CA GLY A 22 7.98 -8.60 -0.19
C GLY A 22 7.61 -7.19 -0.68
N ASP A 23 6.33 -6.89 -0.92
CA ASP A 23 5.77 -5.58 -1.25
C ASP A 23 4.91 -5.01 -0.10
N GLY A 24 5.14 -5.48 1.13
CA GLY A 24 4.27 -5.21 2.27
C GLY A 24 4.21 -3.75 2.74
N THR A 25 5.17 -2.91 2.36
CA THR A 25 5.23 -1.53 2.87
C THR A 25 4.07 -0.66 2.35
N ALA A 26 3.66 -0.80 1.09
CA ALA A 26 2.50 -0.10 0.54
C ALA A 26 1.19 -0.61 1.15
N ALA A 27 1.08 -1.91 1.40
CA ALA A 27 -0.06 -2.52 2.06
C ALA A 27 -0.18 -2.06 3.52
N VAL A 28 0.92 -2.08 4.27
CA VAL A 28 0.94 -1.61 5.66
C VAL A 28 0.60 -0.12 5.73
N GLY A 29 1.21 0.69 4.87
CA GLY A 29 0.93 2.12 4.79
C GLY A 29 -0.53 2.40 4.47
N GLY A 30 -1.09 1.73 3.46
CA GLY A 30 -2.49 1.85 3.05
C GLY A 30 -3.47 1.39 4.13
N GLY A 31 -3.17 0.28 4.79
CA GLY A 31 -4.01 -0.25 5.88
C GLY A 31 -4.05 0.66 7.09
N ILE A 32 -2.90 1.07 7.58
CA ILE A 32 -2.80 1.98 8.74
C ILE A 32 -3.38 3.35 8.39
N GLY A 33 -2.97 3.93 7.25
CA GLY A 33 -3.44 5.22 6.78
C GLY A 33 -4.95 5.24 6.57
N GLY A 34 -5.49 4.20 5.95
CA GLY A 34 -6.93 4.03 5.74
C GLY A 34 -7.72 3.95 7.04
N ALA A 35 -7.27 3.14 7.98
CA ALA A 35 -7.91 3.01 9.29
C ALA A 35 -7.88 4.32 10.09
N LEU A 36 -6.72 4.95 10.18
CA LEU A 36 -6.57 6.24 10.89
C LEU A 36 -7.40 7.34 10.23
N GLY A 37 -7.33 7.45 8.90
CA GLY A 37 -8.11 8.42 8.14
C GLY A 37 -9.61 8.21 8.31
N ASN A 38 -10.07 6.94 8.37
CA ASN A 38 -11.44 6.58 8.66
C ASN A 38 -11.91 7.12 10.01
N VAL A 39 -11.13 6.86 11.08
CA VAL A 39 -11.47 7.30 12.46
C VAL A 39 -11.56 8.82 12.53
N VAL A 40 -10.56 9.52 11.98
CA VAL A 40 -10.57 11.00 11.96
C VAL A 40 -11.74 11.53 11.13
N GLY A 41 -11.97 10.95 9.97
CA GLY A 41 -13.09 11.33 9.08
C GLY A 41 -14.46 11.11 9.72
N GLN A 42 -14.64 10.06 10.51
CA GLN A 42 -15.86 9.81 11.27
C GLN A 42 -16.17 10.94 12.25
N GLN A 43 -15.17 11.49 12.92
CA GLN A 43 -15.34 12.59 13.87
C GLN A 43 -15.78 13.89 13.17
N MET A 44 -15.40 14.07 11.91
CA MET A 44 -15.69 15.29 11.16
C MET A 44 -16.99 15.23 10.35
N GLY A 45 -17.37 14.06 9.85
CA GLY A 45 -18.49 13.95 8.90
C GLY A 45 -19.23 12.61 8.95
N GLY A 46 -19.19 11.88 10.07
CA GLY A 46 -19.89 10.60 10.20
C GLY A 46 -19.42 9.57 9.16
N SER A 47 -20.34 8.77 8.62
CA SER A 47 -20.01 7.72 7.66
C SER A 47 -19.43 8.24 6.33
N THR A 48 -19.89 9.40 5.86
CA THR A 48 -19.35 10.03 4.64
C THR A 48 -17.94 10.54 4.89
N GLY A 49 -17.73 11.21 6.03
CA GLY A 49 -16.38 11.64 6.44
C GLY A 49 -15.43 10.47 6.62
N ALA A 50 -15.91 9.36 7.19
CA ALA A 50 -15.13 8.14 7.34
C ALA A 50 -14.61 7.61 6.01
N ALA A 51 -15.47 7.53 4.98
CA ALA A 51 -15.09 7.04 3.66
C ALA A 51 -14.07 7.97 2.98
N ILE A 52 -14.29 9.29 3.06
CA ILE A 52 -13.35 10.28 2.50
C ILE A 52 -12.02 10.22 3.22
N GLY A 53 -12.05 10.22 4.56
CA GLY A 53 -10.84 10.13 5.38
C GLY A 53 -10.07 8.84 5.14
N ALA A 54 -10.77 7.71 5.03
CA ALA A 54 -10.17 6.44 4.68
C ALA A 54 -9.48 6.47 3.31
N GLY A 55 -10.13 7.04 2.31
CA GLY A 55 -9.60 7.18 0.97
C GLY A 55 -8.33 8.02 0.94
N VAL A 56 -8.35 9.20 1.55
CA VAL A 56 -7.18 10.09 1.63
C VAL A 56 -6.04 9.45 2.44
N GLY A 57 -6.37 8.89 3.60
CA GLY A 57 -5.39 8.22 4.47
C GLY A 57 -4.79 6.98 3.81
N GLY A 58 -5.60 6.15 3.18
CA GLY A 58 -5.18 4.97 2.46
C GLY A 58 -4.29 5.29 1.26
N ALA A 59 -4.66 6.33 0.48
CA ALA A 59 -3.85 6.78 -0.64
C ALA A 59 -2.48 7.30 -0.18
N ALA A 60 -2.47 8.21 0.79
CA ALA A 60 -1.23 8.77 1.33
C ALA A 60 -0.34 7.69 1.94
N GLY A 61 -0.90 6.81 2.76
CA GLY A 61 -0.17 5.73 3.41
C GLY A 61 0.43 4.75 2.40
N SER A 62 -0.34 4.35 1.39
CA SER A 62 0.15 3.46 0.33
C SER A 62 1.25 4.11 -0.50
N ALA A 63 1.09 5.40 -0.85
CA ALA A 63 2.12 6.12 -1.60
C ALA A 63 3.44 6.23 -0.86
N VAL A 64 3.38 6.51 0.45
CA VAL A 64 4.58 6.60 1.29
C VAL A 64 5.27 5.25 1.41
N GLY A 65 4.49 4.17 1.57
CA GLY A 65 5.00 2.81 1.67
C GLY A 65 5.50 2.22 0.35
N ALA A 66 5.08 2.76 -0.79
CA ALA A 66 5.43 2.23 -2.10
C ALA A 66 6.80 2.71 -2.59
N PRO A 67 7.54 1.89 -3.38
CA PRO A 67 8.72 2.32 -4.11
C PRO A 67 8.40 3.48 -5.06
N LYS A 68 9.43 4.29 -5.39
CA LYS A 68 9.26 5.53 -6.17
C LYS A 68 8.54 5.35 -7.51
N GLY A 69 8.69 4.17 -8.14
CA GLY A 69 8.09 3.90 -9.45
C GLY A 69 6.62 3.46 -9.43
N SER A 70 6.06 3.12 -8.25
CA SER A 70 4.69 2.58 -8.11
C SER A 70 3.82 3.36 -7.12
N ARG A 71 4.25 4.55 -6.73
CA ARG A 71 3.54 5.38 -5.72
C ARG A 71 2.16 5.82 -6.16
N THR A 72 2.01 6.19 -7.41
CA THR A 72 0.74 6.66 -7.96
C THR A 72 -0.27 5.52 -7.99
N GLU A 73 0.13 4.37 -8.48
CA GLU A 73 -0.70 3.17 -8.57
C GLU A 73 -1.07 2.65 -7.17
N ALA A 74 -0.08 2.63 -6.25
CA ALA A 74 -0.31 2.26 -4.87
C ALA A 74 -1.27 3.24 -4.17
N ALA A 75 -1.14 4.55 -4.42
CA ALA A 75 -2.03 5.57 -3.87
C ALA A 75 -3.47 5.39 -4.37
N ILE A 76 -3.66 5.18 -5.67
CA ILE A 76 -4.98 4.96 -6.26
C ILE A 76 -5.59 3.67 -5.69
N GLY A 77 -4.84 2.57 -5.68
CA GLY A 77 -5.30 1.30 -5.14
C GLY A 77 -5.63 1.38 -3.66
N GLY A 78 -4.74 1.94 -2.86
CA GLY A 78 -4.93 2.10 -1.41
C GLY A 78 -6.07 3.06 -1.07
N GLY A 79 -6.21 4.15 -1.81
CA GLY A 79 -7.30 5.11 -1.61
C GLY A 79 -8.66 4.52 -1.93
N LEU A 80 -8.81 3.92 -3.12
CA LEU A 80 -10.07 3.30 -3.54
C LEU A 80 -10.42 2.10 -2.66
N GLY A 81 -9.42 1.27 -2.31
CA GLY A 81 -9.59 0.13 -1.43
C GLY A 81 -10.06 0.53 -0.03
N SER A 82 -9.43 1.53 0.56
CA SER A 82 -9.80 2.06 1.89
C SER A 82 -11.20 2.68 1.88
N ALA A 83 -11.50 3.52 0.91
CA ALA A 83 -12.83 4.16 0.81
C ALA A 83 -13.93 3.13 0.58
N GLY A 84 -13.75 2.21 -0.38
CA GLY A 84 -14.69 1.13 -0.66
C GLY A 84 -14.87 0.19 0.52
N GLY A 85 -13.78 -0.23 1.14
CA GLY A 85 -13.79 -1.07 2.34
C GLY A 85 -14.48 -0.39 3.52
N SER A 86 -14.29 0.93 3.69
CA SER A 86 -15.02 1.73 4.69
C SER A 86 -16.52 1.68 4.49
N VAL A 87 -17.00 1.90 3.26
CA VAL A 87 -18.43 1.91 2.94
C VAL A 87 -19.06 0.53 3.18
N ILE A 88 -18.44 -0.52 2.65
CA ILE A 88 -18.92 -1.89 2.83
C ILE A 88 -18.88 -2.30 4.29
N GLY A 89 -17.78 -2.01 4.98
CA GLY A 89 -17.62 -2.31 6.39
C GLY A 89 -18.63 -1.59 7.26
N ASN A 90 -18.97 -0.33 6.92
CA ASN A 90 -20.00 0.44 7.62
C ASN A 90 -21.39 -0.20 7.46
N ALA A 91 -21.73 -0.69 6.27
CA ALA A 91 -23.00 -1.37 6.01
C ALA A 91 -23.14 -2.67 6.81
N LEU A 92 -22.05 -3.37 7.09
CA LEU A 92 -22.05 -4.67 7.78
C LEU A 92 -21.89 -4.55 9.31
N GLY A 93 -21.11 -3.57 9.78
CA GLY A 93 -20.72 -3.48 11.19
C GLY A 93 -20.62 -2.05 11.74
N GLY A 94 -21.29 -1.09 11.11
CA GLY A 94 -21.27 0.31 11.56
C GLY A 94 -19.87 0.90 11.56
N SER A 95 -19.58 1.78 12.52
CA SER A 95 -18.28 2.48 12.58
C SER A 95 -17.10 1.54 12.81
N THR A 96 -17.27 0.48 13.61
CA THR A 96 -16.22 -0.53 13.80
C THR A 96 -15.94 -1.29 12.51
N GLY A 97 -16.98 -1.73 11.81
CA GLY A 97 -16.86 -2.37 10.51
C GLY A 97 -16.23 -1.47 9.46
N SER A 98 -16.58 -0.18 9.47
CA SER A 98 -15.99 0.84 8.59
C SER A 98 -14.47 0.96 8.78
N THR A 99 -14.00 1.01 10.02
CA THR A 99 -12.56 1.14 10.32
C THR A 99 -11.79 -0.12 9.92
N ILE A 100 -12.33 -1.31 10.21
CA ILE A 100 -11.72 -2.58 9.83
C ILE A 100 -11.71 -2.71 8.30
N GLY A 101 -12.84 -2.39 7.65
CA GLY A 101 -12.95 -2.43 6.21
C GLY A 101 -12.01 -1.46 5.51
N ALA A 102 -11.85 -0.25 6.04
CA ALA A 102 -10.91 0.72 5.52
C ALA A 102 -9.46 0.24 5.61
N GLY A 103 -9.09 -0.37 6.74
CA GLY A 103 -7.75 -0.91 6.93
C GLY A 103 -7.45 -2.08 5.99
N LEU A 104 -8.35 -3.07 5.92
CA LEU A 104 -8.20 -4.23 5.03
C LEU A 104 -8.23 -3.83 3.56
N GLY A 105 -9.18 -2.95 3.18
CA GLY A 105 -9.30 -2.44 1.82
C GLY A 105 -8.07 -1.64 1.39
N GLY A 106 -7.54 -0.80 2.28
CA GLY A 106 -6.33 -0.03 2.03
C GLY A 106 -5.09 -0.90 1.88
N ALA A 107 -4.96 -1.93 2.72
CA ALA A 107 -3.86 -2.88 2.63
C ALA A 107 -3.92 -3.68 1.31
N ALA A 108 -5.08 -4.24 0.99
CA ALA A 108 -5.26 -5.02 -0.25
C ALA A 108 -5.10 -4.13 -1.49
N GLY A 109 -5.74 -2.95 -1.51
CA GLY A 109 -5.67 -2.01 -2.62
C GLY A 109 -4.25 -1.45 -2.82
N GLY A 110 -3.55 -1.12 -1.74
CA GLY A 110 -2.17 -0.66 -1.79
C GLY A 110 -1.21 -1.70 -2.34
N ALA A 111 -1.38 -2.97 -1.92
CA ALA A 111 -0.59 -4.09 -2.45
C ALA A 111 -0.84 -4.30 -3.95
N VAL A 112 -2.12 -4.36 -4.35
CA VAL A 112 -2.48 -4.55 -5.78
C VAL A 112 -1.98 -3.38 -6.62
N GLY A 113 -2.21 -2.15 -6.17
CA GLY A 113 -1.74 -0.95 -6.89
C GLY A 113 -0.21 -0.95 -7.04
N ASN A 114 0.52 -1.30 -5.98
CA ASN A 114 1.97 -1.41 -6.04
C ASN A 114 2.44 -2.44 -7.06
N ASN A 115 1.82 -3.62 -7.09
CA ASN A 115 2.15 -4.66 -8.06
C ASN A 115 1.92 -4.20 -9.50
N LEU A 116 0.76 -3.59 -9.78
CA LEU A 116 0.45 -3.04 -11.10
C LEU A 116 1.46 -1.97 -11.54
N GLY A 117 1.89 -1.09 -10.63
CA GLY A 117 2.90 -0.08 -10.90
C GLY A 117 4.27 -0.67 -11.20
N THR A 118 4.65 -1.75 -10.52
CA THR A 118 5.92 -2.44 -10.74
C THR A 118 5.95 -3.11 -12.10
N ASP A 119 4.87 -3.77 -12.50
CA ASP A 119 4.77 -4.45 -13.79
C ASP A 119 4.78 -3.45 -14.96
N SER A 120 4.08 -2.32 -14.83
CA SER A 120 4.05 -1.27 -15.84
C SER A 120 5.42 -0.58 -16.00
N GLY A 121 6.17 -0.41 -14.91
CA GLY A 121 7.53 0.15 -14.94
C GLY A 121 8.54 -0.74 -15.66
N SER A 122 8.35 -2.06 -15.64
CA SER A 122 9.20 -3.02 -16.34
C SER A 122 9.01 -2.98 -17.86
N SER A 123 7.84 -2.58 -18.34
CA SER A 123 7.52 -2.53 -19.77
C SER A 123 8.15 -1.34 -20.51
N HIS A 124 8.54 -0.29 -19.80
CA HIS A 124 9.21 0.89 -20.38
C HIS A 124 10.75 0.86 -20.31
N SER A 125 11.34 -0.15 -19.68
CA SER A 125 12.80 -0.31 -19.62
C SER A 125 13.39 -1.14 -20.77
N GLY A 126 12.67 -1.23 -21.91
CA GLY A 126 13.07 -2.00 -23.09
C GLY A 126 13.99 -1.28 -24.08
N ASN A 127 14.64 -0.16 -23.71
CA ASN A 127 15.61 0.49 -24.62
C ASN A 127 16.80 1.08 -23.87
N GLY A 128 17.43 0.29 -23.01
CA GLY A 128 18.70 0.60 -22.38
C GLY A 128 19.82 -0.18 -23.05
N HIS A 129 20.63 0.51 -23.81
CA HIS A 129 21.84 0.02 -24.46
C HIS A 129 22.65 -0.90 -23.54
N LYS A 130 22.73 -2.19 -23.88
CA LYS A 130 23.71 -3.10 -23.34
C LYS A 130 25.09 -2.64 -23.77
N HIS A 131 25.76 -1.82 -23.01
CA HIS A 131 27.20 -1.68 -23.11
C HIS A 131 27.85 -2.99 -22.68
N LYS A 132 28.07 -3.88 -23.65
CA LYS A 132 29.00 -4.98 -23.50
C LYS A 132 30.41 -4.40 -23.38
N ASN A 133 30.88 -4.20 -22.19
CA ASN A 133 32.31 -4.02 -21.93
C ASN A 133 33.01 -5.35 -22.22
N LYS A 134 33.44 -5.51 -23.46
CA LYS A 134 34.29 -6.58 -23.90
C LYS A 134 35.71 -6.23 -23.48
N HIS A 135 36.11 -6.64 -22.27
CA HIS A 135 37.51 -6.63 -21.90
C HIS A 135 38.25 -7.62 -22.79
N LYS A 136 38.88 -7.09 -23.85
CA LYS A 136 39.89 -7.82 -24.59
C LYS A 136 41.17 -7.85 -23.77
N ASN A 137 41.40 -8.92 -23.05
CA ASN A 137 42.74 -9.27 -22.57
C ASN A 137 43.58 -9.67 -23.76
N LYS A 138 44.44 -8.76 -24.22
CA LYS A 138 45.46 -8.98 -25.23
C LYS A 138 46.73 -9.39 -24.51
N HIS A 139 46.89 -10.68 -24.24
CA HIS A 139 48.20 -11.22 -23.88
C HIS A 139 49.11 -11.15 -25.13
N LYS A 140 50.07 -10.22 -25.08
CA LYS A 140 51.24 -10.26 -25.97
C LYS A 140 52.29 -11.11 -25.31
N ASN A 141 52.41 -12.35 -25.74
CA ASN A 141 53.64 -13.12 -25.60
C ASN A 141 54.62 -12.54 -26.60
N LYS A 142 55.74 -12.02 -26.13
CA LYS A 142 56.98 -11.83 -26.92
C LYS A 142 58.01 -12.78 -26.32
N HIS A 143 58.33 -13.80 -27.09
CA HIS A 143 59.58 -14.55 -26.96
C HIS A 143 60.63 -13.85 -27.79
N HIS A 144 61.74 -13.57 -27.18
CA HIS A 144 63.11 -13.69 -27.64
C HIS A 144 63.98 -14.07 -26.48
#